data_a24a93d55118e2fcf5d96303b842de9d
#
_entry.id   a24a93d55118e2fcf5d96303b842de9d
#
_cell.length_a   1.000
_cell.length_b   1.000
_cell.length_c   1.000
_cell.angle_alpha   90.00
_cell.angle_beta   90.00
_cell.angle_gamma   90.00
#
_symmetry.space_group_name_H-M   'P 1'
#
loop_
_entity.id
_entity.type
_entity.pdbx_description
1 polymer ?
#
loop_
_entity_poly.entity_id
_entity_poly.type
_entity_poly.pdbx_seq_one_letter_code
_entity_poly.pdbx_strand_id
1 'polypeptide(L)'
;MFREDLSRNFGFILNDVARLMRTTFDRRVKSLGLTRSQWWVLNHLFRNDGATQSELADILEVKKATLGRLLDRMEQKGWIRREGHAGDRRAKRVFLTDEVEPAIKTMRAAAAEVRRDALSGLSPAQQDQFVDALLAIKGNLSRQDNGANGEAARKRKR
;
A
#
# COMPACT_ATOMS: atom_id res chain seq x y z
N MET A 1 16.92 1.26 -35.07
CA MET A 1 16.65 1.22 -33.60
C MET A 1 15.51 2.16 -33.33
N PHE A 2 14.29 1.63 -33.21
CA PHE A 2 13.10 2.44 -32.92
C PHE A 2 13.17 2.90 -31.47
N ARG A 3 13.41 4.19 -31.21
CA ARG A 3 13.21 4.81 -29.90
C ARG A 3 11.74 5.18 -29.80
N GLU A 4 10.96 4.38 -29.07
CA GLU A 4 9.62 4.78 -28.66
C GLU A 4 9.73 6.04 -27.80
N ASP A 5 8.91 7.04 -28.05
CA ASP A 5 8.82 8.22 -27.19
C ASP A 5 8.06 7.85 -25.90
N LEU A 6 8.82 7.51 -24.88
CA LEU A 6 8.28 7.12 -23.58
C LEU A 6 7.78 8.32 -22.75
N SER A 7 7.99 9.56 -23.20
CA SER A 7 7.62 10.77 -22.47
C SER A 7 6.11 10.88 -22.22
N ARG A 8 5.29 10.27 -23.08
CA ARG A 8 3.83 10.22 -22.98
C ARG A 8 3.27 8.81 -22.69
N ASN A 9 4.14 7.85 -22.43
CA ASN A 9 3.69 6.51 -22.04
C ASN A 9 3.14 6.53 -20.60
N PHE A 10 1.84 6.25 -20.47
CA PHE A 10 1.13 6.36 -19.18
C PHE A 10 1.73 5.45 -18.12
N GLY A 11 2.26 4.27 -18.46
CA GLY A 11 2.84 3.32 -17.51
C GLY A 11 4.12 3.87 -16.88
N PHE A 12 5.02 4.47 -17.68
CA PHE A 12 6.21 5.12 -17.17
C PHE A 12 5.87 6.36 -16.34
N ILE A 13 4.95 7.21 -16.83
CA ILE A 13 4.49 8.39 -16.09
C ILE A 13 3.88 7.99 -14.73
N LEU A 14 3.02 6.97 -14.71
CA LEU A 14 2.38 6.50 -13.49
C LEU A 14 3.41 5.99 -12.47
N ASN A 15 4.41 5.22 -12.94
CA ASN A 15 5.49 4.74 -12.09
C ASN A 15 6.32 5.88 -11.50
N ASP A 16 6.66 6.88 -12.30
CA ASP A 16 7.40 8.06 -11.85
C ASP A 16 6.59 8.89 -10.85
N VAL A 17 5.32 9.16 -11.13
CA VAL A 17 4.42 9.86 -10.20
C VAL A 17 4.35 9.12 -8.88
N ALA A 18 4.14 7.80 -8.90
CA ALA A 18 4.09 6.99 -7.69
C ALA A 18 5.42 7.05 -6.90
N ARG A 19 6.56 7.02 -7.60
CA ARG A 19 7.89 7.16 -6.98
C ARG A 19 8.08 8.53 -6.33
N LEU A 20 7.73 9.60 -7.05
CA LEU A 20 7.84 10.99 -6.55
C LEU A 20 6.93 11.24 -5.35
N MET A 21 5.70 10.77 -5.39
CA MET A 21 4.77 10.85 -4.26
C MET A 21 5.33 10.14 -3.02
N ARG A 22 5.86 8.92 -3.19
CA ARG A 22 6.50 8.17 -2.09
C ARG A 22 7.70 8.92 -1.51
N THR A 23 8.59 9.43 -2.36
CA THR A 23 9.79 10.16 -1.91
C THR A 23 9.44 11.46 -1.18
N THR A 24 8.41 12.17 -1.64
CA THR A 24 7.93 13.39 -0.99
C THR A 24 7.28 13.08 0.35
N PHE A 25 6.49 12.01 0.42
CA PHE A 25 5.90 11.54 1.66
C PHE A 25 6.97 11.13 2.69
N ASP A 26 7.95 10.30 2.27
CA ASP A 26 9.05 9.87 3.15
C ASP A 26 9.78 11.05 3.80
N ARG A 27 10.02 12.13 3.02
CA ARG A 27 10.65 13.35 3.57
C ARG A 27 9.79 14.02 4.63
N ARG A 28 8.48 14.09 4.43
CA ARG A 28 7.54 14.74 5.37
C ARG A 28 7.36 13.98 6.67
N VAL A 29 7.41 12.64 6.62
CA VAL A 29 7.25 11.81 7.82
C VAL A 29 8.59 11.40 8.46
N LYS A 30 9.71 11.94 7.98
CA LYS A 30 11.05 11.59 8.48
C LYS A 30 11.19 11.81 9.98
N SER A 31 10.58 12.87 10.52
CA SER A 31 10.57 13.21 11.95
C SER A 31 9.90 12.14 12.83
N LEU A 32 9.04 11.31 12.27
CA LEU A 32 8.38 10.22 13.00
C LEU A 32 9.31 9.02 13.23
N GLY A 33 10.53 9.02 12.65
CA GLY A 33 11.44 7.87 12.72
C GLY A 33 10.89 6.59 12.11
N LEU A 34 9.94 6.72 11.17
CA LEU A 34 9.31 5.60 10.47
C LEU A 34 10.09 5.22 9.22
N THR A 35 10.32 3.92 9.07
CA THR A 35 10.78 3.39 7.79
C THR A 35 9.61 3.26 6.81
N ARG A 36 9.92 3.24 5.50
CA ARG A 36 8.91 3.05 4.45
C ARG A 36 8.02 1.83 4.70
N SER A 37 8.61 0.69 5.06
CA SER A 37 7.84 -0.54 5.32
C SER A 37 6.93 -0.42 6.54
N GLN A 38 7.34 0.30 7.59
CA GLN A 38 6.52 0.51 8.78
C GLN A 38 5.28 1.35 8.46
N TRP A 39 5.43 2.47 7.77
CA TRP A 39 4.27 3.28 7.42
C TRP A 39 3.33 2.59 6.41
N TRP A 40 3.85 1.72 5.53
CA TRP A 40 3.01 0.89 4.68
C TRP A 40 2.13 -0.07 5.47
N VAL A 41 2.71 -0.76 6.46
CA VAL A 41 1.94 -1.63 7.38
C VAL A 41 0.88 -0.81 8.11
N LEU A 42 1.26 0.33 8.71
CA LEU A 42 0.31 1.19 9.44
C LEU A 42 -0.83 1.69 8.54
N ASN A 43 -0.51 2.14 7.34
CA ASN A 43 -1.51 2.62 6.39
C ASN A 43 -2.46 1.50 5.93
N HIS A 44 -1.97 0.28 5.78
CA HIS A 44 -2.80 -0.87 5.44
C HIS A 44 -3.72 -1.24 6.60
N LEU A 45 -3.17 -1.39 7.81
CA LEU A 45 -3.94 -1.72 9.00
C LEU A 45 -4.97 -0.63 9.34
N PHE A 46 -4.66 0.63 9.11
CA PHE A 46 -5.63 1.72 9.28
C PHE A 46 -6.90 1.54 8.42
N ARG A 47 -6.78 0.89 7.27
CA ARG A 47 -7.92 0.59 6.37
C ARG A 47 -8.56 -0.75 6.65
N ASN A 48 -7.77 -1.72 7.06
CA ASN A 48 -8.15 -3.12 7.23
C ASN A 48 -7.49 -3.66 8.51
N ASP A 49 -7.97 -3.22 9.67
CA ASP A 49 -7.45 -3.67 10.96
C ASP A 49 -7.71 -5.17 11.15
N GLY A 50 -6.75 -5.86 11.73
CA GLY A 50 -6.82 -7.30 11.87
C GLY A 50 -6.45 -8.11 10.62
N ALA A 51 -5.75 -7.50 9.65
CA ALA A 51 -5.18 -8.24 8.52
C ALA A 51 -4.19 -9.32 9.01
N THR A 52 -4.14 -10.45 8.31
CA THR A 52 -3.19 -11.52 8.63
C THR A 52 -1.77 -11.15 8.21
N GLN A 53 -0.77 -11.76 8.85
CA GLN A 53 0.63 -11.58 8.45
C GLN A 53 0.88 -12.03 7.00
N SER A 54 0.14 -13.02 6.50
CA SER A 54 0.27 -13.47 5.11
C SER A 54 -0.23 -12.42 4.13
N GLU A 55 -1.43 -11.86 4.37
CA GLU A 55 -1.98 -10.76 3.56
C GLU A 55 -1.05 -9.55 3.54
N LEU A 56 -0.49 -9.17 4.70
CA LEU A 56 0.47 -8.06 4.77
C LEU A 56 1.76 -8.36 4.00
N ALA A 57 2.26 -9.61 4.01
CA ALA A 57 3.45 -10.00 3.27
C ALA A 57 3.22 -9.93 1.76
N ASP A 58 2.06 -10.39 1.31
CA ASP A 58 1.66 -10.37 -0.10
C ASP A 58 1.50 -8.93 -0.62
N ILE A 59 0.85 -8.05 0.16
CA ILE A 59 0.64 -6.64 -0.21
C ILE A 59 1.95 -5.86 -0.27
N LEU A 60 2.88 -6.16 0.65
CA LEU A 60 4.20 -5.53 0.70
C LEU A 60 5.21 -6.17 -0.25
N GLU A 61 4.82 -7.25 -0.92
CA GLU A 61 5.68 -8.04 -1.81
C GLU A 61 6.99 -8.47 -1.13
N VAL A 62 6.90 -8.85 0.16
CA VAL A 62 8.06 -9.27 0.96
C VAL A 62 7.92 -10.70 1.46
N LYS A 63 9.05 -11.35 1.75
CA LYS A 63 9.06 -12.67 2.37
C LYS A 63 8.45 -12.61 3.79
N LYS A 64 7.70 -13.62 4.18
CA LYS A 64 7.07 -13.73 5.53
C LYS A 64 8.07 -13.52 6.67
N ALA A 65 9.30 -14.03 6.55
CA ALA A 65 10.35 -13.83 7.55
C ALA A 65 10.79 -12.36 7.68
N THR A 66 10.84 -11.62 6.56
CA THR A 66 11.16 -10.19 6.55
C THR A 66 10.06 -9.39 7.21
N LEU A 67 8.79 -9.70 6.88
CA LEU A 67 7.64 -9.08 7.53
C LEU A 67 7.63 -9.40 9.03
N GLY A 68 7.87 -10.65 9.43
CA GLY A 68 7.91 -11.03 10.85
C GLY A 68 8.82 -10.12 11.67
N ARG A 69 10.08 -9.94 11.23
CA ARG A 69 11.03 -9.04 11.90
C ARG A 69 10.60 -7.57 11.91
N LEU A 70 9.88 -7.13 10.88
CA LEU A 70 9.31 -5.79 10.83
C LEU A 70 8.23 -5.63 11.90
N LEU A 71 7.29 -6.58 11.97
CA LEU A 71 6.20 -6.58 12.94
C LEU A 71 6.72 -6.73 14.38
N ASP A 72 7.77 -7.54 14.62
CA ASP A 72 8.39 -7.65 15.95
C ASP A 72 8.84 -6.27 16.47
N ARG A 73 9.51 -5.48 15.62
CA ARG A 73 9.94 -4.13 15.98
C ARG A 73 8.79 -3.16 16.19
N MET A 74 7.70 -3.31 15.45
CA MET A 74 6.52 -2.46 15.62
C MET A 74 5.73 -2.82 16.88
N GLU A 75 5.67 -4.10 17.24
CA GLU A 75 5.07 -4.58 18.47
C GLU A 75 5.88 -4.17 19.70
N GLN A 76 7.23 -4.22 19.62
CA GLN A 76 8.12 -3.69 20.67
C GLN A 76 7.93 -2.18 20.92
N LYS A 77 7.53 -1.42 19.89
CA LYS A 77 7.17 0.00 20.02
C LYS A 77 5.74 0.23 20.54
N GLY A 78 5.00 -0.83 20.80
CA GLY A 78 3.60 -0.75 21.21
C GLY A 78 2.63 -0.31 20.10
N TRP A 79 3.06 -0.24 18.85
CA TRP A 79 2.23 0.28 17.75
C TRP A 79 1.22 -0.71 17.20
N ILE A 80 1.52 -1.99 17.34
CA ILE A 80 0.66 -3.08 16.92
C ILE A 80 0.62 -4.16 18.00
N ARG A 81 -0.41 -5.00 17.96
CA ARG A 81 -0.50 -6.25 18.70
C ARG A 81 -0.85 -7.38 17.73
N ARG A 82 -0.42 -8.59 18.06
CA ARG A 82 -0.70 -9.79 17.27
C ARG A 82 -1.56 -10.76 18.07
N GLU A 83 -2.63 -11.25 17.45
CA GLU A 83 -3.53 -12.23 18.05
C GLU A 83 -3.60 -13.50 17.21
N GLY A 84 -3.86 -14.63 17.84
CA GLY A 84 -4.14 -15.87 17.12
C GLY A 84 -5.46 -15.78 16.35
N HIS A 85 -5.51 -16.36 15.15
CA HIS A 85 -6.76 -16.44 14.40
C HIS A 85 -7.63 -17.59 14.95
N ALA A 86 -8.90 -17.32 15.23
CA ALA A 86 -9.81 -18.30 15.86
C ALA A 86 -10.01 -19.59 15.01
N GLY A 87 -9.83 -19.52 13.70
CA GLY A 87 -10.00 -20.65 12.77
C GLY A 87 -8.71 -21.30 12.30
N ASP A 88 -7.54 -20.68 12.54
CA ASP A 88 -6.23 -21.21 12.14
C ASP A 88 -5.15 -20.79 13.14
N ARG A 89 -4.70 -21.73 13.98
CA ARG A 89 -3.63 -21.49 14.96
C ARG A 89 -2.30 -21.04 14.36
N ARG A 90 -2.09 -21.22 13.07
CA ARG A 90 -0.87 -20.79 12.33
C ARG A 90 -0.99 -19.37 11.82
N ALA A 91 -2.20 -18.83 11.68
CA ALA A 91 -2.44 -17.47 11.22
C ALA A 91 -2.44 -16.53 12.43
N LYS A 92 -1.63 -15.47 12.35
CA LYS A 92 -1.66 -14.36 13.30
C LYS A 92 -2.28 -13.15 12.62
N ARG A 93 -3.26 -12.54 13.27
CA ARG A 93 -3.84 -11.25 12.89
C ARG A 93 -3.07 -10.13 13.56
N VAL A 94 -2.96 -9.01 12.87
CA VAL A 94 -2.23 -7.82 13.31
C VAL A 94 -3.21 -6.68 13.48
N PHE A 95 -3.20 -6.06 14.65
CA PHE A 95 -4.09 -4.96 15.01
C PHE A 95 -3.27 -3.74 15.40
N LEU A 96 -3.81 -2.55 15.11
CA LEU A 96 -3.27 -1.30 15.63
C LEU A 96 -3.56 -1.20 17.14
N THR A 97 -2.74 -0.45 17.85
CA THR A 97 -2.98 -0.03 19.21
C THR A 97 -3.27 1.47 19.26
N ASP A 98 -3.82 1.96 20.36
CA ASP A 98 -4.10 3.40 20.53
C ASP A 98 -2.80 4.24 20.58
N GLU A 99 -1.69 3.63 21.00
CA GLU A 99 -0.39 4.29 21.10
C GLU A 99 0.15 4.80 19.75
N VAL A 100 -0.30 4.21 18.64
CA VAL A 100 0.13 4.62 17.29
C VAL A 100 -0.72 5.76 16.71
N GLU A 101 -1.83 6.14 17.35
CA GLU A 101 -2.77 7.16 16.84
C GLU A 101 -2.09 8.49 16.48
N PRO A 102 -1.19 9.08 17.31
CA PRO A 102 -0.50 10.32 16.96
C PRO A 102 0.34 10.20 15.68
N ALA A 103 1.03 9.06 15.49
CA ALA A 103 1.81 8.80 14.29
C ALA A 103 0.91 8.68 13.06
N ILE A 104 -0.21 7.97 13.16
CA ILE A 104 -1.21 7.84 12.07
C ILE A 104 -1.78 9.21 11.70
N LYS A 105 -2.12 10.05 12.68
CA LYS A 105 -2.63 11.40 12.44
C LYS A 105 -1.63 12.25 11.64
N THR A 106 -0.36 12.24 12.04
CA THR A 106 0.71 12.95 11.33
C THR A 106 0.92 12.42 9.92
N MET A 107 0.93 11.10 9.75
CA MET A 107 1.04 10.46 8.44
C MET A 107 -0.13 10.85 7.51
N ARG A 108 -1.36 10.87 8.02
CA ARG A 108 -2.53 11.27 7.23
C ARG A 108 -2.48 12.72 6.80
N ALA A 109 -2.04 13.62 7.67
CA ALA A 109 -1.83 15.03 7.34
C ALA A 109 -0.77 15.18 6.23
N ALA A 110 0.38 14.54 6.37
CA ALA A 110 1.44 14.52 5.36
C ALA A 110 0.95 13.94 4.01
N ALA A 111 0.19 12.85 4.04
CA ALA A 111 -0.38 12.27 2.82
C ALA A 111 -1.41 13.19 2.14
N ALA A 112 -2.22 13.92 2.91
CA ALA A 112 -3.16 14.90 2.38
C ALA A 112 -2.43 16.06 1.69
N GLU A 113 -1.34 16.55 2.30
CA GLU A 113 -0.50 17.59 1.69
C GLU A 113 0.15 17.11 0.40
N VAL A 114 0.74 15.90 0.38
CA VAL A 114 1.34 15.34 -0.85
C VAL A 114 0.30 15.26 -1.97
N ARG A 115 -0.93 14.81 -1.68
CA ARG A 115 -2.00 14.77 -2.68
C ARG A 115 -2.39 16.15 -3.17
N ARG A 116 -2.56 17.12 -2.26
CA ARG A 116 -2.88 18.49 -2.64
C ARG A 116 -1.83 19.09 -3.55
N ASP A 117 -0.56 18.91 -3.21
CA ASP A 117 0.54 19.44 -4.02
C ASP A 117 0.66 18.73 -5.37
N ALA A 118 0.47 17.40 -5.40
CA ALA A 118 0.50 16.62 -6.63
C ALA A 118 -0.63 16.99 -7.61
N LEU A 119 -1.78 17.42 -7.10
CA LEU A 119 -2.95 17.80 -7.91
C LEU A 119 -3.07 19.32 -8.09
N SER A 120 -2.08 20.10 -7.62
CA SER A 120 -2.11 21.56 -7.76
C SER A 120 -2.14 21.95 -9.25
N GLY A 121 -2.96 22.96 -9.57
CA GLY A 121 -3.17 23.40 -10.96
C GLY A 121 -4.26 22.62 -11.73
N LEU A 122 -4.79 21.53 -11.18
CA LEU A 122 -5.98 20.87 -11.73
C LEU A 122 -7.25 21.40 -11.08
N SER A 123 -8.28 21.68 -11.88
CA SER A 123 -9.61 22.01 -11.36
C SER A 123 -10.23 20.80 -10.64
N PRO A 124 -11.21 20.99 -9.75
CA PRO A 124 -11.90 19.88 -9.09
C PRO A 124 -12.44 18.84 -10.06
N ALA A 125 -13.05 19.25 -11.14
CA ALA A 125 -13.56 18.34 -12.17
C ALA A 125 -12.45 17.53 -12.85
N GLN A 126 -11.28 18.12 -13.11
CA GLN A 126 -10.12 17.40 -13.63
C GLN A 126 -9.54 16.40 -12.63
N GLN A 127 -9.55 16.74 -11.33
CA GLN A 127 -9.11 15.82 -10.27
C GLN A 127 -10.03 14.60 -10.19
N ASP A 128 -11.35 14.81 -10.24
CA ASP A 128 -12.33 13.71 -10.23
C ASP A 128 -12.18 12.82 -11.47
N GLN A 129 -12.09 13.39 -12.67
CA GLN A 129 -11.85 12.66 -13.91
C GLN A 129 -10.56 11.84 -13.89
N PHE A 130 -9.50 12.38 -13.30
CA PHE A 130 -8.23 11.69 -13.15
C PHE A 130 -8.37 10.46 -12.21
N VAL A 131 -9.04 10.62 -11.08
CA VAL A 131 -9.29 9.52 -10.14
C VAL A 131 -10.16 8.45 -10.79
N ASP A 132 -11.21 8.82 -11.51
CA ASP A 132 -12.10 7.89 -12.22
C ASP A 132 -11.34 7.08 -13.29
N ALA A 133 -10.46 7.76 -14.05
CA ALA A 133 -9.60 7.08 -15.02
C ALA A 133 -8.67 6.05 -14.35
N LEU A 134 -8.05 6.40 -13.21
CA LEU A 134 -7.22 5.46 -12.45
C LEU A 134 -8.02 4.28 -11.91
N LEU A 135 -9.24 4.50 -11.45
CA LEU A 135 -10.13 3.44 -10.97
C LEU A 135 -10.53 2.50 -12.12
N ALA A 136 -10.81 3.02 -13.29
CA ALA A 136 -11.11 2.22 -14.49
C ALA A 136 -9.91 1.35 -14.90
N ILE A 137 -8.70 1.92 -14.95
CA ILE A 137 -7.46 1.19 -15.24
C ILE A 137 -7.23 0.08 -14.21
N LYS A 138 -7.35 0.40 -12.93
CA LYS A 138 -7.23 -0.59 -11.85
C LYS A 138 -8.24 -1.74 -12.01
N GLY A 139 -9.50 -1.42 -12.31
CA GLY A 139 -10.55 -2.42 -12.52
C GLY A 139 -10.26 -3.33 -13.73
N ASN A 140 -9.71 -2.80 -14.81
CA ASN A 140 -9.31 -3.59 -15.97
C ASN A 140 -8.20 -4.59 -15.63
N LEU A 141 -7.16 -4.15 -14.93
CA LEU A 141 -6.04 -5.00 -14.54
C LEU A 141 -6.47 -6.09 -13.54
N SER A 142 -7.27 -5.74 -12.53
CA SER A 142 -7.76 -6.72 -11.53
C SER A 142 -8.64 -7.82 -12.13
N ARG A 143 -9.39 -7.54 -13.21
CA ARG A 143 -10.17 -8.56 -13.92
C ARG A 143 -9.29 -9.54 -14.68
N GLN A 144 -8.18 -9.07 -15.26
CA GLN A 144 -7.22 -9.93 -15.97
C GLN A 144 -6.51 -10.89 -15.01
N ASP A 145 -6.09 -10.42 -13.84
CA ASP A 145 -5.45 -11.25 -12.81
C ASP A 145 -6.38 -12.36 -12.30
N ASN A 146 -7.64 -12.04 -12.05
CA ASN A 146 -8.64 -13.02 -11.61
C ASN A 146 -8.96 -14.05 -12.70
N GLY A 147 -8.97 -13.66 -13.97
CA GLY A 147 -9.15 -14.56 -15.11
C GLY A 147 -7.97 -15.54 -15.25
N ALA A 148 -6.74 -15.05 -15.17
CA ALA A 148 -5.52 -15.86 -15.27
C ALA A 148 -5.39 -16.86 -14.11
N ASN A 149 -5.69 -16.44 -12.88
CA ASN A 149 -5.67 -17.31 -11.70
C ASN A 149 -6.77 -18.39 -11.72
N GLY A 150 -7.95 -18.07 -12.24
CA GLY A 150 -9.05 -19.02 -12.42
C GLY A 150 -8.72 -20.12 -13.45
N GLU A 151 -8.03 -19.78 -14.53
CA GLU A 151 -7.61 -20.72 -15.57
C GLU A 151 -6.45 -21.63 -15.10
N ALA A 152 -5.48 -21.07 -14.37
CA ALA A 152 -4.38 -21.83 -13.76
C ALA A 152 -4.88 -22.82 -12.70
N ALA A 153 -5.88 -22.45 -11.90
CA ALA A 153 -6.49 -23.34 -10.92
C ALA A 153 -7.29 -24.50 -11.57
N ARG A 154 -7.95 -24.26 -12.72
CA ARG A 154 -8.63 -25.32 -13.50
C ARG A 154 -7.66 -26.31 -14.16
N LYS A 155 -6.49 -25.84 -14.64
CA LYS A 155 -5.45 -26.70 -15.23
C LYS A 155 -4.72 -27.60 -14.21
N ARG A 156 -4.69 -27.24 -12.93
CA ARG A 156 -4.09 -28.07 -11.86
C ARG A 156 -5.02 -29.15 -11.33
N LYS A 157 -6.30 -29.13 -11.68
CA LYS A 157 -7.31 -30.12 -11.25
C LYS A 157 -7.64 -31.16 -12.34
N ARG A 158 -6.97 -31.09 -13.51
CA ARG A 158 -7.01 -32.13 -14.56
C ARG A 158 -5.69 -32.87 -14.59
#